data_1344a9a1c22cff451e5003f91e227b35
#
_entry.id   1344a9a1c22cff451e5003f91e227b35
#
_cell.length_a   1.000
_cell.length_b   1.000
_cell.length_c   1.000
_cell.angle_alpha   90.00
_cell.angle_beta   90.00
_cell.angle_gamma   90.00
#
_symmetry.space_group_name_H-M   'P 1'
#
loop_
_entity.id
_entity.type
_entity.pdbx_description
1 polymer ?
#
loop_
_entity_poly.entity_id
_entity_poly.type
_entity_poly.pdbx_seq_one_letter_code
_entity_poly.pdbx_strand_id
1 'polypeptide(L)'
;MSEENSSTKTPVQAENTQESAAKQNQEIPRDNEIEVSGILEILENKTGQLIDPSRNGKTKPDDPFVPRELIKRFKLKQGSFIEAKALHNDRFPNPKVRYIEKVDGALLEERKGRYSFQQMVSIAPDEQIRLEAEDGRATTRIMDLFCPIGKGTRGLIVAPPRTGKTTILHDIAHGVIENHPECHCLVLLVDERPE
;
A
#
# COMPACT_ATOMS: atom_id res chain seq x y z
N MET A 1 36.39 57.60 -33.05
CA MET A 1 35.08 58.24 -32.77
C MET A 1 34.17 57.11 -32.48
N SER A 2 34.03 56.82 -31.24
CA SER A 2 32.83 57.02 -30.37
C SER A 2 31.86 55.87 -30.54
N GLU A 3 31.32 55.16 -29.62
CA GLU A 3 31.36 55.18 -28.14
C GLU A 3 30.80 53.81 -27.67
N GLU A 4 31.27 53.41 -26.55
CA GLU A 4 30.77 52.32 -25.70
C GLU A 4 29.28 52.49 -25.35
N ASN A 5 28.54 51.40 -25.24
CA ASN A 5 27.62 51.33 -24.10
C ASN A 5 27.42 49.89 -23.57
N SER A 6 28.05 49.69 -22.47
CA SER A 6 27.87 48.60 -21.52
C SER A 6 26.44 48.69 -20.91
N SER A 7 25.75 47.59 -20.86
CA SER A 7 24.59 47.41 -19.96
C SER A 7 24.60 46.03 -19.33
N THR A 8 25.21 45.98 -18.21
CA THR A 8 25.12 44.98 -17.13
C THR A 8 23.65 44.75 -16.73
N LYS A 9 23.10 43.58 -16.92
CA LYS A 9 21.88 43.14 -16.25
C LYS A 9 22.22 42.06 -15.23
N THR A 10 22.13 42.48 -14.00
CA THR A 10 22.14 41.69 -12.76
C THR A 10 21.03 40.64 -12.77
N PRO A 11 21.32 39.40 -12.32
CA PRO A 11 20.27 38.40 -12.07
C PRO A 11 19.75 38.60 -10.63
N VAL A 12 18.53 39.07 -10.49
CA VAL A 12 17.80 39.12 -9.22
C VAL A 12 16.54 38.27 -9.38
N GLN A 13 16.28 37.44 -8.35
CA GLN A 13 15.04 36.74 -8.06
C GLN A 13 14.88 35.31 -8.61
N ALA A 14 15.52 34.38 -7.92
CA ALA A 14 15.12 32.97 -7.88
C ALA A 14 15.03 32.41 -6.42
N GLU A 15 14.96 33.26 -5.40
CA GLU A 15 14.98 32.78 -4.00
C GLU A 15 13.63 32.88 -3.24
N ASN A 16 12.54 33.30 -3.85
CA ASN A 16 11.29 33.56 -3.12
C ASN A 16 10.17 32.54 -3.32
N THR A 17 10.45 31.36 -3.90
CA THR A 17 9.38 30.35 -4.14
C THR A 17 9.44 29.16 -3.18
N GLN A 18 10.46 29.05 -2.35
CA GLN A 18 10.58 27.93 -1.38
C GLN A 18 10.10 28.28 0.05
N GLU A 19 9.96 29.54 0.39
CA GLU A 19 9.56 29.97 1.74
C GLU A 19 8.04 30.02 1.95
N SER A 20 7.25 30.04 0.89
CA SER A 20 5.77 30.08 0.98
C SER A 20 5.11 28.71 1.21
N ALA A 21 5.84 27.60 1.06
CA ALA A 21 5.30 26.24 1.28
C ALA A 21 5.37 25.79 2.75
N ALA A 22 6.15 26.48 3.59
CA ALA A 22 6.35 26.10 5.00
C ALA A 22 5.42 26.83 5.99
N LYS A 23 4.68 27.85 5.56
CA LYS A 23 3.90 28.72 6.45
C LYS A 23 2.38 28.51 6.48
N GLN A 24 1.86 27.39 5.94
CA GLN A 24 0.42 27.07 6.04
C GLN A 24 0.11 25.84 6.91
N ASN A 25 0.92 25.57 7.94
CA ASN A 25 0.50 24.77 9.07
C ASN A 25 -0.14 25.72 10.11
N GLN A 26 -1.28 26.28 9.79
CA GLN A 26 -2.11 26.95 10.80
C GLN A 26 -2.70 25.86 11.71
N GLU A 27 -2.23 25.86 12.94
CA GLU A 27 -2.85 25.16 14.07
C GLU A 27 -4.27 25.71 14.25
N ILE A 28 -5.25 24.91 13.84
CA ILE A 28 -6.67 25.16 14.10
C ILE A 28 -7.08 24.30 15.29
N PRO A 29 -8.03 24.74 16.14
CA PRO A 29 -8.27 24.23 17.50
C PRO A 29 -8.43 22.72 17.60
N ARG A 30 -7.81 22.14 18.62
CA ARG A 30 -7.58 20.70 18.86
C ARG A 30 -8.81 19.92 19.35
N ASP A 31 -9.98 20.53 19.47
CA ASP A 31 -11.09 19.91 20.21
C ASP A 31 -11.88 18.83 19.46
N ASN A 32 -11.64 18.61 18.15
CA ASN A 32 -12.35 17.59 17.35
C ASN A 32 -11.41 16.77 16.44
N GLU A 33 -10.11 16.73 16.75
CA GLU A 33 -9.17 15.88 16.02
C GLU A 33 -9.21 14.45 16.56
N ILE A 34 -9.40 13.49 15.66
CA ILE A 34 -9.34 12.05 15.94
C ILE A 34 -8.22 11.40 15.12
N GLU A 35 -7.55 10.46 15.72
CA GLU A 35 -6.60 9.61 15.00
C GLU A 35 -7.37 8.55 14.21
N VAL A 36 -7.04 8.41 12.94
CA VAL A 36 -7.65 7.44 12.03
C VAL A 36 -6.57 6.69 11.27
N SER A 37 -6.80 5.41 11.04
CA SER A 37 -5.92 4.59 10.23
C SER A 37 -6.71 3.65 9.34
N GLY A 38 -6.15 3.29 8.20
CA GLY A 38 -6.81 2.38 7.29
C GLY A 38 -6.12 2.26 5.94
N ILE A 39 -6.63 1.36 5.12
CA ILE A 39 -6.21 1.17 3.74
C ILE A 39 -6.94 2.16 2.85
N LEU A 40 -6.17 2.92 2.06
CA LEU A 40 -6.73 3.90 1.13
C LEU A 40 -7.42 3.21 -0.05
N GLU A 41 -8.71 3.43 -0.19
CA GLU A 41 -9.46 3.18 -1.41
C GLU A 41 -9.70 4.48 -2.16
N ILE A 42 -9.37 4.53 -3.44
CA ILE A 42 -9.58 5.71 -4.29
C ILE A 42 -10.84 5.50 -5.12
N LEU A 43 -11.82 6.38 -4.93
CA LEU A 43 -13.09 6.35 -5.64
C LEU A 43 -12.98 6.97 -7.05
N GLU A 44 -13.96 6.75 -7.91
CA GLU A 44 -14.02 7.28 -9.29
C GLU A 44 -13.90 8.81 -9.35
N ASN A 45 -14.43 9.52 -8.37
CA ASN A 45 -14.33 10.98 -8.23
C ASN A 45 -12.94 11.46 -7.79
N LYS A 46 -11.96 10.55 -7.66
CA LYS A 46 -10.57 10.80 -7.21
C LYS A 46 -10.45 11.30 -5.76
N THR A 47 -11.47 11.10 -4.96
CA THR A 47 -11.41 11.20 -3.49
C THR A 47 -11.08 9.83 -2.91
N GLY A 48 -10.75 9.74 -1.63
CA GLY A 48 -10.45 8.47 -0.98
C GLY A 48 -11.27 8.24 0.27
N GLN A 49 -11.28 6.98 0.68
CA GLN A 49 -11.80 6.51 1.96
C GLN A 49 -10.73 5.63 2.63
N LEU A 50 -10.65 5.66 3.96
CA LEU A 50 -9.79 4.76 4.72
C LEU A 50 -10.62 3.59 5.23
N ILE A 51 -10.35 2.41 4.69
CA ILE A 51 -11.03 1.17 5.08
C ILE A 51 -10.24 0.49 6.19
N ASP A 52 -10.92 0.10 7.25
CA ASP A 52 -10.34 -0.67 8.34
C ASP A 52 -9.95 -2.09 7.86
N PRO A 53 -8.68 -2.49 7.97
CA PRO A 53 -8.21 -3.81 7.54
C PRO A 53 -8.95 -4.98 8.21
N SER A 54 -9.39 -4.80 9.46
CA SER A 54 -10.09 -5.86 10.22
C SER A 54 -11.44 -6.26 9.62
N ARG A 55 -11.98 -5.43 8.74
CA ARG A 55 -13.30 -5.63 8.12
C ARG A 55 -13.25 -6.33 6.76
N ASN A 56 -12.13 -6.95 6.39
CA ASN A 56 -11.97 -7.65 5.10
C ASN A 56 -12.39 -6.81 3.88
N GLY A 57 -12.02 -5.52 3.87
CA GLY A 57 -12.30 -4.62 2.76
C GLY A 57 -13.74 -4.10 2.67
N LYS A 58 -14.61 -4.36 3.66
CA LYS A 58 -15.97 -3.83 3.66
C LYS A 58 -15.97 -2.36 4.05
N THR A 59 -16.51 -1.51 3.16
CA THR A 59 -16.70 -0.08 3.38
C THR A 59 -17.89 0.20 4.29
N LYS A 60 -17.82 1.29 5.05
CA LYS A 60 -18.92 1.83 5.84
C LYS A 60 -19.17 3.30 5.50
N PRO A 61 -20.41 3.80 5.72
CA PRO A 61 -20.72 5.21 5.49
C PRO A 61 -19.92 6.19 6.35
N ASP A 62 -19.39 5.73 7.49
CA ASP A 62 -18.62 6.52 8.47
C ASP A 62 -17.10 6.37 8.30
N ASP A 63 -16.63 5.67 7.25
CA ASP A 63 -15.20 5.53 6.97
C ASP A 63 -14.56 6.92 6.70
N PRO A 64 -13.35 7.19 7.25
CA PRO A 64 -12.70 8.47 7.11
C PRO A 64 -12.49 8.89 5.64
N PHE A 65 -12.87 10.11 5.32
CA PHE A 65 -12.79 10.67 3.97
C PHE A 65 -11.43 11.33 3.73
N VAL A 66 -10.77 10.98 2.64
CA VAL A 66 -9.49 11.56 2.21
C VAL A 66 -9.72 12.52 1.04
N PRO A 67 -9.45 13.83 1.22
CA PRO A 67 -9.58 14.81 0.14
C PRO A 67 -8.64 14.53 -1.03
N ARG A 68 -9.12 14.82 -2.23
CA ARG A 68 -8.35 14.68 -3.49
C ARG A 68 -7.02 15.46 -3.46
N GLU A 69 -7.01 16.60 -2.79
CA GLU A 69 -5.84 17.46 -2.66
C GLU A 69 -4.70 16.74 -1.93
N LEU A 70 -5.03 16.02 -0.85
CA LEU A 70 -4.04 15.23 -0.09
C LEU A 70 -3.52 14.05 -0.93
N ILE A 71 -4.41 13.35 -1.64
CA ILE A 71 -4.04 12.25 -2.53
C ILE A 71 -3.05 12.72 -3.59
N LYS A 72 -3.32 13.87 -4.23
CA LYS A 72 -2.43 14.44 -5.24
C LYS A 72 -1.12 14.97 -4.64
N ARG A 73 -1.20 15.74 -3.56
CA ARG A 73 -0.04 16.39 -2.92
C ARG A 73 0.99 15.36 -2.46
N PHE A 74 0.54 14.28 -1.84
CA PHE A 74 1.40 13.24 -1.29
C PHE A 74 1.57 12.03 -2.21
N LYS A 75 1.01 12.09 -3.44
CA LYS A 75 1.05 11.01 -4.45
C LYS A 75 0.64 9.67 -3.85
N LEU A 76 -0.45 9.67 -3.08
CA LEU A 76 -0.97 8.47 -2.43
C LEU A 76 -1.49 7.50 -3.48
N LYS A 77 -1.35 6.20 -3.20
CA LYS A 77 -1.81 5.14 -4.08
C LYS A 77 -2.91 4.33 -3.42
N GLN A 78 -3.77 3.77 -4.25
CA GLN A 78 -4.75 2.80 -3.78
C GLN A 78 -4.05 1.61 -3.12
N GLY A 79 -4.60 1.17 -1.98
CA GLY A 79 -4.04 0.07 -1.20
C GLY A 79 -2.97 0.47 -0.19
N SER A 80 -2.52 1.75 -0.15
CA SER A 80 -1.58 2.21 0.89
C SER A 80 -2.26 2.26 2.25
N PHE A 81 -1.56 1.80 3.29
CA PHE A 81 -1.99 1.96 4.68
C PHE A 81 -1.62 3.36 5.18
N ILE A 82 -2.61 4.10 5.65
CA ILE A 82 -2.45 5.50 6.06
C ILE A 82 -2.79 5.65 7.54
N GLU A 83 -1.89 6.29 8.27
CA GLU A 83 -2.12 6.80 9.62
C GLU A 83 -2.24 8.33 9.52
N ALA A 84 -3.34 8.87 10.02
CA ALA A 84 -3.69 10.27 9.79
C ALA A 84 -4.51 10.86 10.92
N LYS A 85 -4.57 12.20 10.97
CA LYS A 85 -5.51 12.95 11.81
C LYS A 85 -6.67 13.46 10.98
N ALA A 86 -7.87 13.21 11.46
CA ALA A 86 -9.11 13.63 10.84
C ALA A 86 -9.91 14.54 11.79
N LEU A 87 -10.68 15.44 11.20
CA LEU A 87 -11.66 16.23 11.93
C LEU A 87 -13.02 15.58 11.83
N HIS A 88 -13.61 15.33 12.98
CA HIS A 88 -15.01 14.97 13.07
C HIS A 88 -15.88 16.24 12.96
N ASN A 89 -16.93 16.16 12.16
CA ASN A 89 -17.88 17.25 12.01
C ASN A 89 -19.29 16.68 12.16
N ASP A 90 -20.09 17.25 13.06
CA ASP A 90 -21.46 16.81 13.35
C ASP A 90 -22.41 16.83 12.15
N ARG A 91 -22.04 17.52 11.06
CA ARG A 91 -22.83 17.59 9.82
C ARG A 91 -22.66 16.39 8.89
N PHE A 92 -21.54 15.66 9.02
CA PHE A 92 -21.21 14.51 8.16
C PHE A 92 -20.77 13.34 9.01
N PRO A 93 -21.24 12.13 8.74
CA PRO A 93 -20.84 10.95 9.50
C PRO A 93 -19.36 10.61 9.35
N ASN A 94 -18.75 11.01 8.23
CA ASN A 94 -17.38 10.66 7.88
C ASN A 94 -16.40 11.71 8.40
N PRO A 95 -15.44 11.34 9.25
CA PRO A 95 -14.33 12.23 9.61
C PRO A 95 -13.52 12.61 8.38
N LYS A 96 -13.16 13.88 8.25
CA LYS A 96 -12.35 14.36 7.12
C LYS A 96 -10.87 14.39 7.49
N VAL A 97 -10.04 13.64 6.79
CA VAL A 97 -8.59 13.63 6.96
C VAL A 97 -8.01 15.02 6.65
N ARG A 98 -7.21 15.53 7.60
CA ARG A 98 -6.51 16.82 7.50
C ARG A 98 -5.02 16.65 7.35
N TYR A 99 -4.44 15.79 8.18
CA TYR A 99 -2.99 15.57 8.21
C TYR A 99 -2.71 14.07 8.08
N ILE A 100 -1.73 13.73 7.24
CA ILE A 100 -1.23 12.38 7.12
C ILE A 100 0.08 12.33 7.89
N GLU A 101 0.19 11.41 8.83
CA GLU A 101 1.38 11.21 9.64
C GLU A 101 2.31 10.20 8.99
N LYS A 102 1.76 9.01 8.68
CA LYS A 102 2.51 7.92 8.08
C LYS A 102 1.77 7.30 6.91
N VAL A 103 2.53 6.75 5.99
CA VAL A 103 2.02 5.96 4.89
C VAL A 103 2.89 4.70 4.76
N ASP A 104 2.25 3.53 4.83
CA ASP A 104 2.91 2.23 4.81
C ASP A 104 3.98 2.12 5.92
N GLY A 105 3.67 2.64 7.13
CA GLY A 105 4.54 2.64 8.30
C GLY A 105 5.70 3.63 8.28
N ALA A 106 5.90 4.39 7.18
CA ALA A 106 6.98 5.37 7.07
C ALA A 106 6.45 6.80 7.15
N LEU A 107 7.20 7.70 7.78
CA LEU A 107 6.90 9.12 7.79
C LEU A 107 6.92 9.69 6.37
N LEU A 108 6.08 10.71 6.13
CA LEU A 108 5.98 11.35 4.81
C LEU A 108 7.32 11.88 4.27
N GLU A 109 8.20 12.32 5.17
CA GLU A 109 9.52 12.85 4.81
C GLU A 109 10.46 11.75 4.29
N GLU A 110 10.37 10.55 4.85
CA GLU A 110 11.17 9.39 4.48
C GLU A 110 10.73 8.77 3.15
N ARG A 111 9.53 9.12 2.66
CA ARG A 111 9.02 8.62 1.37
C ARG A 111 9.61 9.33 0.15
N LYS A 112 10.33 10.43 0.34
CA LYS A 112 11.00 11.13 -0.75
C LYS A 112 12.03 10.18 -1.41
N GLY A 113 11.78 9.81 -2.67
CA GLY A 113 12.66 8.91 -3.43
C GLY A 113 12.25 7.44 -3.48
N ARG A 114 11.18 7.01 -2.81
CA ARG A 114 10.69 5.63 -2.96
C ARG A 114 10.11 5.42 -4.36
N TYR A 115 10.62 4.38 -5.02
CA TYR A 115 10.13 3.95 -6.32
C TYR A 115 8.71 3.38 -6.22
N SER A 116 7.92 3.58 -7.25
CA SER A 116 6.65 2.86 -7.37
C SER A 116 6.91 1.40 -7.76
N PHE A 117 6.01 0.50 -7.41
CA PHE A 117 6.10 -0.92 -7.79
C PHE A 117 6.40 -1.10 -9.29
N GLN A 118 5.80 -0.27 -10.14
CA GLN A 118 6.01 -0.30 -11.60
C GLN A 118 7.41 0.15 -12.05
N GLN A 119 8.16 0.82 -11.18
CA GLN A 119 9.54 1.29 -11.43
C GLN A 119 10.58 0.35 -10.83
N MET A 120 10.16 -0.66 -10.09
CA MET A 120 11.06 -1.66 -9.52
C MET A 120 11.55 -2.61 -10.59
N VAL A 121 12.81 -3.02 -10.48
CA VAL A 121 13.40 -4.05 -11.34
C VAL A 121 12.93 -5.42 -10.83
N SER A 122 12.43 -6.25 -11.75
CA SER A 122 12.09 -7.63 -11.44
C SER A 122 13.37 -8.45 -11.25
N ILE A 123 13.49 -9.11 -10.11
CA ILE A 123 14.58 -10.06 -9.81
C ILE A 123 14.00 -11.46 -9.73
N ALA A 124 14.80 -12.46 -10.10
CA ALA A 124 14.41 -13.85 -9.92
C ALA A 124 14.37 -14.20 -8.42
N PRO A 125 13.42 -15.06 -8.00
CA PRO A 125 13.40 -15.55 -6.61
C PRO A 125 14.64 -16.35 -6.30
N ASP A 126 15.37 -15.98 -5.26
CA ASP A 126 16.61 -16.64 -4.79
C ASP A 126 16.41 -17.37 -3.45
N GLU A 127 15.31 -17.12 -2.75
CA GLU A 127 14.97 -17.73 -1.49
C GLU A 127 13.80 -18.71 -1.67
N GLN A 128 14.05 -20.01 -1.46
CA GLN A 128 13.03 -21.05 -1.60
C GLN A 128 12.07 -21.04 -0.39
N ILE A 129 10.78 -21.18 -0.67
CA ILE A 129 9.75 -21.51 0.32
C ILE A 129 9.68 -23.03 0.41
N ARG A 130 10.17 -23.59 1.51
CA ARG A 130 10.11 -25.03 1.76
C ARG A 130 8.71 -25.43 2.19
N LEU A 131 8.11 -26.37 1.46
CA LEU A 131 6.74 -26.82 1.70
C LEU A 131 6.66 -28.15 2.43
N GLU A 132 7.71 -28.97 2.42
CA GLU A 132 7.74 -30.25 3.12
C GLU A 132 7.65 -30.01 4.62
N ALA A 133 6.52 -30.43 5.21
CA ALA A 133 6.21 -30.35 6.63
C ALA A 133 6.47 -31.69 7.33
N GLU A 134 6.47 -31.71 8.68
CA GLU A 134 6.73 -32.91 9.45
C GLU A 134 5.68 -34.04 9.23
N ASP A 135 4.48 -33.68 8.75
CA ASP A 135 3.42 -34.62 8.42
C ASP A 135 3.73 -35.52 7.21
N GLY A 136 4.83 -35.23 6.50
CA GLY A 136 5.38 -36.08 5.45
C GLY A 136 4.49 -36.21 4.21
N ARG A 137 3.68 -35.22 3.88
CA ARG A 137 2.82 -35.25 2.67
C ARG A 137 3.66 -35.39 1.41
N ALA A 138 3.34 -36.42 0.61
CA ALA A 138 4.04 -36.63 -0.63
C ALA A 138 3.91 -35.47 -1.63
N THR A 139 2.78 -34.77 -1.62
CA THR A 139 2.48 -33.63 -2.51
C THR A 139 3.50 -32.51 -2.33
N THR A 140 3.72 -32.05 -1.11
CA THR A 140 4.65 -30.94 -0.80
C THR A 140 6.09 -31.33 -1.08
N ARG A 141 6.47 -32.58 -0.75
CA ARG A 141 7.79 -33.12 -1.05
C ARG A 141 8.08 -33.21 -2.55
N ILE A 142 7.09 -33.64 -3.34
CA ILE A 142 7.21 -33.68 -4.80
C ILE A 142 7.35 -32.28 -5.36
N MET A 143 6.59 -31.32 -4.82
CA MET A 143 6.67 -29.92 -5.24
C MET A 143 8.05 -29.32 -4.95
N ASP A 144 8.59 -29.53 -3.76
CA ASP A 144 9.92 -29.03 -3.40
C ASP A 144 11.04 -29.60 -4.28
N LEU A 145 10.88 -30.85 -4.75
CA LEU A 145 11.87 -31.50 -5.60
C LEU A 145 11.76 -31.10 -7.07
N PHE A 146 10.55 -30.98 -7.62
CA PHE A 146 10.33 -30.80 -9.06
C PHE A 146 9.85 -29.42 -9.47
N CYS A 147 9.19 -28.70 -8.57
CA CYS A 147 8.59 -27.39 -8.82
C CYS A 147 8.80 -26.45 -7.62
N PRO A 148 10.06 -26.21 -7.19
CA PRO A 148 10.33 -25.39 -6.01
C PRO A 148 9.73 -24.00 -6.16
N ILE A 149 9.09 -23.51 -5.08
CA ILE A 149 8.50 -22.18 -5.03
C ILE A 149 9.44 -21.28 -4.26
N GLY A 150 9.76 -20.12 -4.82
CA GLY A 150 10.57 -19.09 -4.15
C GLY A 150 9.75 -17.89 -3.72
N LYS A 151 10.24 -17.12 -2.75
CA LYS A 151 9.63 -15.86 -2.32
C LYS A 151 9.57 -14.89 -3.51
N GLY A 152 8.35 -14.50 -3.90
CA GLY A 152 8.10 -13.69 -5.09
C GLY A 152 7.71 -14.46 -6.36
N THR A 153 7.68 -15.79 -6.32
CA THR A 153 7.20 -16.60 -7.44
C THR A 153 5.70 -16.40 -7.67
N ARG A 154 5.33 -16.26 -8.95
CA ARG A 154 3.93 -16.30 -9.38
C ARG A 154 3.68 -17.62 -10.10
N GLY A 155 2.92 -18.50 -9.47
CA GLY A 155 2.56 -19.82 -10.00
C GLY A 155 1.11 -19.88 -10.49
N LEU A 156 0.84 -20.81 -11.41
CA LEU A 156 -0.49 -21.15 -11.87
C LEU A 156 -0.67 -22.67 -11.82
N ILE A 157 -1.73 -23.15 -11.14
CA ILE A 157 -2.11 -24.54 -11.08
C ILE A 157 -3.30 -24.75 -12.02
N VAL A 158 -3.08 -25.50 -13.09
CA VAL A 158 -4.12 -25.83 -14.07
C VAL A 158 -4.34 -27.34 -14.06
N ALA A 159 -5.58 -27.74 -13.82
CA ALA A 159 -5.95 -29.14 -13.78
C ALA A 159 -7.44 -29.31 -14.06
N PRO A 160 -7.90 -30.44 -14.61
CA PRO A 160 -9.31 -30.75 -14.77
C PRO A 160 -10.07 -30.74 -13.42
N PRO A 161 -11.40 -30.63 -13.44
CA PRO A 161 -12.18 -30.75 -12.21
C PRO A 161 -11.93 -32.09 -11.49
N ARG A 162 -11.95 -32.07 -10.16
CA ARG A 162 -11.79 -33.25 -9.27
C ARG A 162 -10.42 -33.93 -9.33
N THR A 163 -9.38 -33.22 -9.71
CA THR A 163 -7.99 -33.74 -9.76
C THR A 163 -7.11 -33.31 -8.58
N GLY A 164 -7.70 -32.75 -7.54
CA GLY A 164 -6.96 -32.38 -6.33
C GLY A 164 -6.33 -30.98 -6.33
N LYS A 165 -6.79 -30.05 -7.21
CA LYS A 165 -6.30 -28.65 -7.20
C LYS A 165 -6.39 -28.00 -5.82
N THR A 166 -7.57 -28.08 -5.20
CA THR A 166 -7.80 -27.51 -3.87
C THR A 166 -6.94 -28.18 -2.82
N THR A 167 -6.75 -29.50 -2.90
CA THR A 167 -5.86 -30.25 -2.02
C THR A 167 -4.42 -29.75 -2.11
N ILE A 168 -3.91 -29.52 -3.33
CA ILE A 168 -2.56 -28.96 -3.53
C ILE A 168 -2.45 -27.56 -2.89
N LEU A 169 -3.46 -26.70 -3.06
CA LEU A 169 -3.47 -25.37 -2.45
C LEU A 169 -3.49 -25.44 -0.91
N HIS A 170 -4.25 -26.37 -0.34
CA HIS A 170 -4.25 -26.62 1.11
C HIS A 170 -2.87 -27.09 1.59
N ASP A 171 -2.25 -28.03 0.87
CA ASP A 171 -0.93 -28.55 1.23
C ASP A 171 0.14 -27.45 1.15
N ILE A 172 0.08 -26.57 0.14
CA ILE A 172 0.97 -25.40 0.04
C ILE A 172 0.76 -24.46 1.22
N ALA A 173 -0.50 -24.09 1.51
CA ALA A 173 -0.81 -23.19 2.61
C ALA A 173 -0.35 -23.76 3.96
N HIS A 174 -0.56 -25.07 4.19
CA HIS A 174 -0.10 -25.76 5.38
C HIS A 174 1.42 -25.72 5.51
N GLY A 175 2.16 -26.08 4.47
CA GLY A 175 3.61 -26.04 4.46
C GLY A 175 4.19 -24.62 4.68
N VAL A 176 3.55 -23.59 4.10
CA VAL A 176 3.95 -22.20 4.33
C VAL A 176 3.74 -21.79 5.78
N ILE A 177 2.59 -22.10 6.38
CA ILE A 177 2.28 -21.72 7.76
C ILE A 177 3.22 -22.42 8.75
N GLU A 178 3.56 -23.70 8.49
CA GLU A 178 4.38 -24.49 9.39
C GLU A 178 5.87 -24.11 9.30
N ASN A 179 6.40 -23.95 8.08
CA ASN A 179 7.83 -23.74 7.88
C ASN A 179 8.23 -22.25 7.81
N HIS A 180 7.28 -21.34 7.53
CA HIS A 180 7.55 -19.92 7.27
C HIS A 180 6.61 -19.03 8.09
N PRO A 181 6.74 -19.00 9.43
CA PRO A 181 5.90 -18.19 10.30
C PRO A 181 6.03 -16.68 10.05
N GLU A 182 7.10 -16.25 9.38
CA GLU A 182 7.29 -14.87 8.94
C GLU A 182 6.40 -14.50 7.76
N CYS A 183 5.82 -15.48 7.04
CA CYS A 183 4.97 -15.24 5.89
C CYS A 183 3.52 -15.05 6.28
N HIS A 184 2.91 -13.96 5.81
CA HIS A 184 1.48 -13.74 5.95
C HIS A 184 0.72 -14.42 4.82
N CYS A 185 0.00 -15.50 5.13
CA CYS A 185 -0.75 -16.28 4.14
C CYS A 185 -2.16 -15.70 3.96
N LEU A 186 -2.49 -15.32 2.72
CA LEU A 186 -3.82 -14.85 2.33
C LEU A 186 -4.46 -15.83 1.33
N VAL A 187 -5.66 -16.31 1.64
CA VAL A 187 -6.43 -17.20 0.76
C VAL A 187 -7.66 -16.46 0.26
N LEU A 188 -7.77 -16.33 -1.07
CA LEU A 188 -8.95 -15.78 -1.73
C LEU A 188 -9.68 -16.89 -2.48
N LEU A 189 -10.90 -17.20 -2.06
CA LEU A 189 -11.76 -18.18 -2.68
C LEU A 189 -12.84 -17.48 -3.51
N VAL A 190 -12.89 -17.79 -4.81
CA VAL A 190 -13.88 -17.25 -5.75
C VAL A 190 -14.57 -18.43 -6.42
N ASP A 191 -15.89 -18.54 -6.27
CA ASP A 191 -16.72 -19.64 -6.79
C ASP A 191 -16.25 -21.04 -6.39
N GLU A 192 -15.54 -21.16 -5.28
CA GLU A 192 -15.17 -22.45 -4.69
C GLU A 192 -16.31 -23.00 -3.83
N ARG A 193 -16.38 -24.33 -3.77
CA ARG A 193 -17.38 -25.02 -2.94
C ARG A 193 -16.98 -24.90 -1.47
N PRO A 194 -17.96 -24.75 -0.55
CA PRO A 194 -17.72 -24.60 0.89
C PRO A 194 -17.40 -25.96 1.57
N GLU A 195 -16.66 -26.83 0.93
CA GLU A 195 -16.31 -28.18 1.45
C GLU A 195 -15.13 -28.12 2.43
#